data_89c4b0179b96c5ee372b6a536eadc1e9
#
_entry.id   89c4b0179b96c5ee372b6a536eadc1e9
#
_cell.length_a   1.000
_cell.length_b   1.000
_cell.length_c   1.000
_cell.angle_alpha   90.00
_cell.angle_beta   90.00
_cell.angle_gamma   90.00
#
_symmetry.space_group_name_H-M   'P 1'
#
loop_
_entity.id
_entity.type
_entity.pdbx_description
1 polymer ?
#
loop_
_entity_poly.entity_id
_entity_poly.type
_entity_poly.pdbx_seq_one_letter_code
_entity_poly.pdbx_strand_id
1 'polypeptide(L)'
;MKSIRCLFDSDWDISMSGQKRALREEEGEITVKKALFLGILGSFFFAFTFVLNRSMNLAGGSWLWSASLRYLFTLPLMFVILIRGRAYRPVMAEIKRRPGPWLVWSLVGFGLFYVPMSLASTYAESWFTAAVWQFTIVAGVLLTPLFGKKIPVRNLLLSCVILCGIAIMQIPRVGQESGENLVIPVALIAVAAFAYPLGNRKMMEICPGDLNTSQRVFGMTLCSMPCWILCAGLAVVQSGPPSGGQLLQSFCVALFSGVIATILFFGATDLVRKNPQQLAVIEATQAGEVLFTLLLGVVFFHDQAPEPVALAGIGLVVLGMIANSLASANPQGEADVSKINRKVCGR
;
A
#
# COMPACT_ATOMS: atom_id res chain seq x y z
N MET A 1 58.99 4.64 -31.29
CA MET A 1 57.62 4.29 -31.77
C MET A 1 56.73 3.59 -30.78
N LYS A 2 57.19 3.10 -29.63
CA LYS A 2 56.31 2.46 -28.59
C LYS A 2 55.62 3.50 -27.64
N SER A 3 56.16 4.69 -27.46
CA SER A 3 55.63 5.69 -26.51
C SER A 3 54.37 6.42 -27.01
N ILE A 4 54.15 6.53 -28.32
CA ILE A 4 53.01 7.27 -28.90
C ILE A 4 51.75 6.41 -28.91
N ARG A 5 51.88 5.10 -28.96
CA ARG A 5 50.72 4.15 -28.93
C ARG A 5 50.08 4.08 -27.53
N CYS A 6 50.85 4.19 -26.44
CA CYS A 6 50.30 4.21 -25.07
C CYS A 6 49.48 5.47 -24.74
N LEU A 7 49.82 6.62 -25.35
CA LEU A 7 49.08 7.87 -25.13
C LEU A 7 47.71 7.87 -25.86
N PHE A 8 47.63 7.27 -27.05
CA PHE A 8 46.39 7.17 -27.78
C PHE A 8 45.42 6.13 -27.20
N ASP A 9 45.91 4.98 -26.70
CA ASP A 9 45.09 3.97 -26.07
C ASP A 9 44.49 4.43 -24.72
N SER A 10 45.24 5.25 -23.93
CA SER A 10 44.72 5.77 -22.66
C SER A 10 43.60 6.83 -22.84
N ASP A 11 43.71 7.71 -23.85
CA ASP A 11 42.68 8.72 -24.12
C ASP A 11 41.39 8.13 -24.69
N TRP A 12 41.50 7.06 -25.49
CA TRP A 12 40.36 6.30 -26.00
C TRP A 12 39.62 5.54 -24.88
N ASP A 13 40.34 4.90 -23.95
CA ASP A 13 39.76 4.18 -22.82
C ASP A 13 39.06 5.13 -21.84
N ILE A 14 39.63 6.32 -21.60
CA ILE A 14 39.03 7.35 -20.75
C ILE A 14 37.77 7.93 -21.41
N SER A 15 37.78 8.22 -22.70
CA SER A 15 36.63 8.71 -23.47
C SER A 15 35.49 7.69 -23.51
N MET A 16 35.81 6.42 -23.78
CA MET A 16 34.83 5.32 -23.79
C MET A 16 34.26 5.01 -22.40
N SER A 17 35.07 5.15 -21.35
CA SER A 17 34.57 4.99 -19.97
C SER A 17 33.63 6.12 -19.55
N GLY A 18 33.94 7.37 -19.94
CA GLY A 18 33.08 8.54 -19.71
C GLY A 18 31.76 8.42 -20.46
N GLN A 19 31.78 8.00 -21.73
CA GLN A 19 30.56 7.81 -22.52
C GLN A 19 29.68 6.65 -21.98
N LYS A 20 30.27 5.54 -21.56
CA LYS A 20 29.55 4.44 -20.88
C LYS A 20 28.95 4.87 -19.55
N ARG A 21 29.62 5.74 -18.82
CA ARG A 21 29.11 6.28 -17.56
C ARG A 21 27.93 7.23 -17.79
N ALA A 22 28.02 8.12 -18.76
CA ALA A 22 26.93 9.03 -19.14
C ALA A 22 25.68 8.27 -19.62
N LEU A 23 25.85 7.24 -20.45
CA LEU A 23 24.74 6.38 -20.89
C LEU A 23 24.07 5.64 -19.72
N ARG A 24 24.83 5.14 -18.75
CA ARG A 24 24.27 4.48 -17.55
C ARG A 24 23.54 5.47 -16.63
N GLU A 25 24.01 6.69 -16.52
CA GLU A 25 23.36 7.74 -15.74
C GLU A 25 22.03 8.15 -16.40
N GLU A 26 22.01 8.28 -17.73
CA GLU A 26 20.81 8.58 -18.50
C GLU A 26 19.79 7.43 -18.45
N GLU A 27 20.21 6.17 -18.62
CA GLU A 27 19.35 4.99 -18.44
C GLU A 27 18.79 4.90 -17.02
N GLY A 28 19.60 5.24 -16.02
CA GLY A 28 19.18 5.30 -14.62
C GLY A 28 18.12 6.37 -14.39
N GLU A 29 18.29 7.56 -14.95
CA GLU A 29 17.32 8.67 -14.83
C GLU A 29 15.99 8.35 -15.52
N ILE A 30 16.02 7.77 -16.73
CA ILE A 30 14.81 7.31 -17.43
C ILE A 30 14.08 6.24 -16.61
N THR A 31 14.81 5.32 -15.99
CA THR A 31 14.25 4.27 -15.17
C THR A 31 13.52 4.84 -13.95
N VAL A 32 14.10 5.83 -13.27
CA VAL A 32 13.49 6.49 -12.10
C VAL A 32 12.25 7.28 -12.49
N LYS A 33 12.29 8.04 -13.58
CA LYS A 33 11.12 8.78 -14.10
C LYS A 33 9.95 7.83 -14.42
N LYS A 34 10.26 6.70 -15.07
CA LYS A 34 9.26 5.65 -15.36
C LYS A 34 8.68 5.06 -14.07
N ALA A 35 9.53 4.74 -13.08
CA ALA A 35 9.09 4.21 -11.80
C ALA A 35 8.19 5.21 -11.06
N LEU A 36 8.54 6.51 -11.02
CA LEU A 36 7.72 7.56 -10.44
C LEU A 36 6.34 7.65 -11.10
N PHE A 37 6.30 7.66 -12.42
CA PHE A 37 5.05 7.70 -13.18
C PHE A 37 4.16 6.50 -12.83
N LEU A 38 4.73 5.28 -12.81
CA LEU A 38 3.99 4.06 -12.45
C LEU A 38 3.54 4.07 -10.99
N GLY A 39 4.36 4.61 -10.06
CA GLY A 39 4.00 4.74 -8.64
C GLY A 39 2.84 5.71 -8.42
N ILE A 40 2.86 6.89 -9.06
CA ILE A 40 1.78 7.88 -9.00
C ILE A 40 0.50 7.31 -9.63
N LEU A 41 0.61 6.66 -10.79
CA LEU A 41 -0.53 6.03 -11.46
C LEU A 41 -1.10 4.88 -10.63
N GLY A 42 -0.24 4.10 -9.96
CA GLY A 42 -0.65 3.08 -9.00
C GLY A 42 -1.46 3.67 -7.84
N SER A 43 -0.99 4.78 -7.25
CA SER A 43 -1.69 5.49 -6.18
C SER A 43 -3.06 6.03 -6.62
N PHE A 44 -3.15 6.54 -7.85
CA PHE A 44 -4.43 6.96 -8.44
C PHE A 44 -5.43 5.79 -8.51
N PHE A 45 -5.01 4.63 -9.00
CA PHE A 45 -5.88 3.46 -9.07
C PHE A 45 -6.20 2.87 -7.69
N PHE A 46 -5.31 2.95 -6.69
CA PHE A 46 -5.62 2.54 -5.32
C PHE A 46 -6.72 3.39 -4.70
N ALA A 47 -6.81 4.69 -5.00
CA ALA A 47 -7.83 5.59 -4.50
C ALA A 47 -9.27 5.11 -4.79
N PHE A 48 -9.48 4.37 -5.88
CA PHE A 48 -10.80 3.79 -6.21
C PHE A 48 -11.33 2.83 -5.15
N THR A 49 -10.46 2.23 -4.32
CA THR A 49 -10.90 1.42 -3.18
C THR A 49 -11.79 2.22 -2.24
N PHE A 50 -11.36 3.40 -1.85
CA PHE A 50 -12.06 4.21 -0.86
C PHE A 50 -13.30 4.85 -1.45
N VAL A 51 -13.16 5.45 -2.61
CA VAL A 51 -14.23 6.21 -3.26
C VAL A 51 -15.40 5.30 -3.66
N LEU A 52 -15.11 4.16 -4.31
CA LEU A 52 -16.16 3.25 -4.75
C LEU A 52 -16.81 2.50 -3.57
N ASN A 53 -16.04 2.11 -2.53
CA ASN A 53 -16.65 1.53 -1.33
C ASN A 53 -17.65 2.52 -0.68
N ARG A 54 -17.26 3.79 -0.53
CA ARG A 54 -18.15 4.82 0.01
C ARG A 54 -19.37 5.02 -0.89
N SER A 55 -19.16 5.15 -2.20
CA SER A 55 -20.24 5.30 -3.19
C SER A 55 -21.24 4.14 -3.13
N MET A 56 -20.77 2.89 -3.06
CA MET A 56 -21.66 1.72 -2.94
C MET A 56 -22.49 1.77 -1.66
N ASN A 57 -21.90 2.19 -0.52
CA ASN A 57 -22.63 2.29 0.74
C ASN A 57 -23.66 3.42 0.69
N LEU A 58 -23.34 4.60 0.14
CA LEU A 58 -24.28 5.71 -0.03
C LEU A 58 -25.45 5.36 -0.95
N ALA A 59 -25.23 4.47 -1.93
CA ALA A 59 -26.27 3.94 -2.80
C ALA A 59 -27.12 2.82 -2.15
N GLY A 60 -26.96 2.58 -0.84
CA GLY A 60 -27.70 1.53 -0.10
C GLY A 60 -27.14 0.12 -0.30
N GLY A 61 -25.96 -0.03 -0.89
CA GLY A 61 -25.28 -1.32 -1.06
C GLY A 61 -24.73 -1.87 0.26
N SER A 62 -24.68 -3.18 0.37
CA SER A 62 -24.14 -3.85 1.54
C SER A 62 -22.60 -3.83 1.53
N TRP A 63 -21.99 -3.41 2.63
CA TRP A 63 -20.53 -3.46 2.83
C TRP A 63 -19.98 -4.89 2.76
N LEU A 64 -20.78 -5.90 3.14
CA LEU A 64 -20.42 -7.32 3.00
C LEU A 64 -20.28 -7.72 1.54
N TRP A 65 -21.19 -7.24 0.67
CA TRP A 65 -21.06 -7.42 -0.77
C TRP A 65 -19.83 -6.68 -1.33
N SER A 66 -19.59 -5.46 -0.90
CA SER A 66 -18.40 -4.70 -1.33
C SER A 66 -17.11 -5.42 -0.97
N ALA A 67 -17.03 -5.98 0.25
CA ALA A 67 -15.88 -6.76 0.70
C ALA A 67 -15.70 -8.06 -0.10
N SER A 68 -16.75 -8.87 -0.24
CA SER A 68 -16.67 -10.19 -0.87
C SER A 68 -16.48 -10.11 -2.37
N LEU A 69 -17.26 -9.29 -3.07
CA LEU A 69 -17.22 -9.18 -4.53
C LEU A 69 -15.85 -8.70 -5.04
N ARG A 70 -15.18 -7.79 -4.32
CA ARG A 70 -13.81 -7.38 -4.68
C ARG A 70 -12.92 -8.60 -4.89
N TYR A 71 -12.86 -9.51 -3.93
CA TYR A 71 -11.96 -10.67 -4.01
C TYR A 71 -12.51 -11.78 -4.92
N LEU A 72 -13.82 -11.96 -4.98
CA LEU A 72 -14.46 -12.88 -5.92
C LEU A 72 -14.15 -12.49 -7.37
N PHE A 73 -14.08 -11.19 -7.69
CA PHE A 73 -13.65 -10.70 -9.01
C PHE A 73 -12.13 -10.68 -9.17
N THR A 74 -11.37 -10.35 -8.11
CA THR A 74 -9.89 -10.31 -8.19
C THR A 74 -9.32 -11.70 -8.51
N LEU A 75 -9.89 -12.78 -7.96
CA LEU A 75 -9.40 -14.13 -8.19
C LEU A 75 -9.37 -14.53 -9.67
N PRO A 76 -10.49 -14.47 -10.42
CA PRO A 76 -10.49 -14.81 -11.84
C PRO A 76 -9.62 -13.83 -12.68
N LEU A 77 -9.59 -12.54 -12.35
CA LEU A 77 -8.74 -11.57 -13.03
C LEU A 77 -7.25 -11.93 -12.87
N MET A 78 -6.80 -12.23 -11.66
CA MET A 78 -5.42 -12.66 -11.41
C MET A 78 -5.12 -14.02 -12.05
N PHE A 79 -6.10 -14.95 -12.07
CA PHE A 79 -5.93 -16.22 -12.75
C PHE A 79 -5.72 -16.06 -14.24
N VAL A 80 -6.47 -15.18 -14.91
CA VAL A 80 -6.29 -14.86 -16.35
C VAL A 80 -4.86 -14.34 -16.62
N ILE A 81 -4.30 -13.52 -15.74
CA ILE A 81 -2.92 -13.03 -15.87
C ILE A 81 -1.91 -14.18 -15.73
N LEU A 82 -2.12 -15.09 -14.78
CA LEU A 82 -1.19 -16.15 -14.45
C LEU A 82 -1.37 -17.44 -15.28
N ILE A 83 -2.46 -17.55 -16.07
CA ILE A 83 -2.68 -18.72 -16.93
C ILE A 83 -1.63 -18.80 -18.04
N ARG A 84 -1.14 -17.66 -18.52
CA ARG A 84 -0.03 -17.60 -19.46
C ARG A 84 1.23 -18.19 -18.83
N GLY A 85 1.90 -19.08 -19.55
CA GLY A 85 3.10 -19.77 -19.04
C GLY A 85 2.85 -20.69 -17.83
N ARG A 86 1.57 -20.93 -17.47
CA ARG A 86 1.18 -21.75 -16.31
C ARG A 86 1.78 -21.27 -15.00
N ALA A 87 1.94 -19.93 -14.86
CA ALA A 87 2.57 -19.27 -13.71
C ALA A 87 1.83 -19.49 -12.38
N TYR A 88 0.59 -19.98 -12.40
CA TYR A 88 -0.18 -20.39 -11.21
C TYR A 88 0.30 -21.70 -10.59
N ARG A 89 0.99 -22.59 -11.37
CA ARG A 89 1.39 -23.94 -10.89
C ARG A 89 2.34 -23.93 -9.69
N PRO A 90 3.43 -23.12 -9.67
CA PRO A 90 4.28 -23.01 -8.50
C PRO A 90 3.53 -22.59 -7.23
N VAL A 91 2.54 -21.69 -7.38
CA VAL A 91 1.68 -21.25 -6.28
C VAL A 91 0.87 -22.41 -5.71
N MET A 92 0.23 -23.18 -6.58
CA MET A 92 -0.58 -24.34 -6.17
C MET A 92 0.25 -25.42 -5.50
N ALA A 93 1.48 -25.63 -5.97
CA ALA A 93 2.41 -26.57 -5.35
C ALA A 93 2.80 -26.12 -3.94
N GLU A 94 3.07 -24.81 -3.77
CA GLU A 94 3.46 -24.26 -2.47
C GLU A 94 2.29 -24.24 -1.47
N ILE A 95 1.08 -23.90 -1.90
CA ILE A 95 -0.14 -23.98 -1.09
C ILE A 95 -0.36 -25.44 -0.60
N LYS A 96 -0.21 -26.42 -1.50
CA LYS A 96 -0.35 -27.86 -1.12
C LYS A 96 0.71 -28.27 -0.11
N ARG A 97 1.94 -27.73 -0.21
CA ARG A 97 3.03 -28.02 0.71
C ARG A 97 2.81 -27.45 2.11
N ARG A 98 2.20 -26.27 2.22
CA ARG A 98 2.01 -25.53 3.48
C ARG A 98 0.61 -24.91 3.59
N PRO A 99 -0.48 -25.69 3.59
CA PRO A 99 -1.85 -25.15 3.50
C PRO A 99 -2.22 -24.29 4.71
N GLY A 100 -1.85 -24.69 5.92
CA GLY A 100 -2.19 -23.96 7.15
C GLY A 100 -1.62 -22.54 7.18
N PRO A 101 -0.31 -22.33 7.05
CA PRO A 101 0.29 -21.01 6.97
C PRO A 101 -0.29 -20.14 5.84
N TRP A 102 -0.51 -20.69 4.66
CA TRP A 102 -1.15 -19.97 3.57
C TRP A 102 -2.56 -19.49 3.92
N LEU A 103 -3.37 -20.37 4.51
CA LEU A 103 -4.73 -20.01 4.94
C LEU A 103 -4.72 -18.91 6.00
N VAL A 104 -3.96 -19.11 7.09
CA VAL A 104 -3.94 -18.18 8.22
C VAL A 104 -3.47 -16.78 7.79
N TRP A 105 -2.33 -16.69 7.12
CA TRP A 105 -1.77 -15.39 6.77
C TRP A 105 -2.50 -14.70 5.62
N SER A 106 -3.19 -15.46 4.77
CA SER A 106 -4.12 -14.89 3.78
C SER A 106 -5.37 -14.33 4.45
N LEU A 107 -5.93 -15.01 5.45
CA LEU A 107 -7.06 -14.51 6.22
C LEU A 107 -6.69 -13.27 7.04
N VAL A 108 -5.48 -13.23 7.63
CA VAL A 108 -4.99 -12.03 8.33
C VAL A 108 -4.74 -10.90 7.33
N GLY A 109 -3.93 -11.12 6.31
CA GLY A 109 -3.50 -10.07 5.39
C GLY A 109 -4.58 -9.53 4.46
N PHE A 110 -5.59 -10.33 4.13
CA PHE A 110 -6.69 -9.93 3.25
C PHE A 110 -8.04 -9.90 3.98
N GLY A 111 -8.42 -10.95 4.73
CA GLY A 111 -9.68 -11.01 5.44
C GLY A 111 -9.78 -9.95 6.55
N LEU A 112 -8.91 -10.05 7.54
CA LEU A 112 -8.87 -9.12 8.69
C LEU A 112 -8.46 -7.70 8.28
N PHE A 113 -7.85 -7.53 7.12
CA PHE A 113 -7.59 -6.22 6.51
C PHE A 113 -8.86 -5.62 5.89
N TYR A 114 -9.48 -6.33 4.95
CA TYR A 114 -10.45 -5.70 4.07
C TYR A 114 -11.89 -5.73 4.59
N VAL A 115 -12.25 -6.69 5.44
CA VAL A 115 -13.56 -6.72 6.10
C VAL A 115 -13.78 -5.47 6.97
N PRO A 116 -12.88 -5.11 7.91
CA PRO A 116 -13.02 -3.88 8.67
C PRO A 116 -12.91 -2.61 7.82
N MET A 117 -12.06 -2.62 6.79
CA MET A 117 -11.92 -1.49 5.85
C MET A 117 -13.23 -1.21 5.11
N SER A 118 -13.90 -2.26 4.62
CA SER A 118 -15.18 -2.15 3.92
C SER A 118 -16.30 -1.69 4.86
N LEU A 119 -16.29 -2.17 6.10
CA LEU A 119 -17.22 -1.71 7.12
C LEU A 119 -16.97 -0.24 7.51
N ALA A 120 -15.72 0.19 7.65
CA ALA A 120 -15.37 1.56 7.98
C ALA A 120 -15.92 2.58 6.96
N SER A 121 -16.00 2.20 5.68
CA SER A 121 -16.53 3.06 4.62
C SER A 121 -18.03 3.37 4.75
N THR A 122 -18.76 2.67 5.65
CA THR A 122 -20.17 3.01 5.97
C THR A 122 -20.29 4.20 6.92
N TYR A 123 -19.25 4.46 7.71
CA TYR A 123 -19.25 5.46 8.78
C TYR A 123 -18.56 6.78 8.42
N ALA A 124 -17.69 6.78 7.41
CA ALA A 124 -16.85 7.94 7.11
C ALA A 124 -16.70 8.19 5.61
N GLU A 125 -16.34 9.41 5.25
CA GLU A 125 -16.03 9.81 3.88
C GLU A 125 -14.80 9.07 3.34
N SER A 126 -14.71 8.99 2.02
CA SER A 126 -13.63 8.28 1.34
C SER A 126 -12.25 8.86 1.67
N TRP A 127 -12.11 10.19 1.64
CA TRP A 127 -10.85 10.89 1.95
C TRP A 127 -10.42 10.69 3.41
N PHE A 128 -11.38 10.64 4.35
CA PHE A 128 -11.11 10.38 5.75
C PHE A 128 -10.57 8.96 5.94
N THR A 129 -11.25 7.97 5.36
CA THR A 129 -10.84 6.56 5.41
C THR A 129 -9.45 6.37 4.80
N ALA A 130 -9.16 7.03 3.66
CA ALA A 130 -7.85 6.97 3.00
C ALA A 130 -6.73 7.60 3.86
N ALA A 131 -7.00 8.72 4.52
CA ALA A 131 -6.02 9.38 5.38
C ALA A 131 -5.75 8.59 6.66
N VAL A 132 -6.79 8.05 7.32
CA VAL A 132 -6.64 7.20 8.51
C VAL A 132 -5.96 5.87 8.14
N TRP A 133 -6.19 5.33 6.95
CA TRP A 133 -5.50 4.14 6.44
C TRP A 133 -3.98 4.28 6.46
N GLN A 134 -3.44 5.48 6.35
CA GLN A 134 -1.99 5.71 6.42
C GLN A 134 -1.39 5.37 7.80
N PHE A 135 -2.23 5.09 8.80
CA PHE A 135 -1.82 4.45 10.05
C PHE A 135 -1.11 3.10 9.80
N THR A 136 -1.29 2.48 8.63
CA THR A 136 -0.54 1.26 8.22
C THR A 136 0.98 1.45 8.24
N ILE A 137 1.48 2.67 8.00
CA ILE A 137 2.92 3.01 8.08
C ILE A 137 3.39 2.91 9.53
N VAL A 138 2.62 3.47 10.46
CA VAL A 138 2.88 3.39 11.90
C VAL A 138 2.86 1.94 12.37
N ALA A 139 1.82 1.20 11.99
CA ALA A 139 1.68 -0.23 12.29
C ALA A 139 2.86 -1.03 11.74
N GLY A 140 3.31 -0.73 10.53
CA GLY A 140 4.47 -1.36 9.91
C GLY A 140 5.75 -1.16 10.72
N VAL A 141 5.98 0.04 11.28
CA VAL A 141 7.11 0.32 12.17
C VAL A 141 6.98 -0.43 13.49
N LEU A 142 5.80 -0.41 14.11
CA LEU A 142 5.53 -1.07 15.39
C LEU A 142 5.61 -2.60 15.30
N LEU A 143 5.31 -3.19 14.16
CA LEU A 143 5.42 -4.64 13.92
C LEU A 143 6.87 -5.11 13.72
N THR A 144 7.84 -4.22 13.55
CA THR A 144 9.25 -4.56 13.25
C THR A 144 9.88 -5.55 14.26
N PRO A 145 9.62 -5.47 15.59
CA PRO A 145 10.16 -6.43 16.57
C PRO A 145 9.66 -7.87 16.37
N LEU A 146 8.44 -8.05 15.85
CA LEU A 146 7.91 -9.41 15.58
C LEU A 146 8.70 -10.15 14.48
N PHE A 147 9.53 -9.42 13.74
CA PHE A 147 10.41 -9.92 12.68
C PHE A 147 11.90 -9.90 13.10
N GLY A 148 12.17 -9.83 14.41
CA GLY A 148 13.52 -9.88 14.96
C GLY A 148 14.37 -8.63 14.70
N LYS A 149 13.75 -7.51 14.26
CA LYS A 149 14.46 -6.25 13.98
C LYS A 149 14.11 -5.20 15.04
N LYS A 150 15.05 -4.29 15.34
CA LYS A 150 14.79 -3.16 16.24
C LYS A 150 13.90 -2.11 15.57
N ILE A 151 13.07 -1.45 16.35
CA ILE A 151 12.26 -0.32 15.86
C ILE A 151 13.21 0.83 15.50
N PRO A 152 13.18 1.35 14.27
CA PRO A 152 13.95 2.53 13.89
C PRO A 152 13.33 3.77 14.54
N VAL A 153 14.03 4.35 15.51
CA VAL A 153 13.53 5.49 16.32
C VAL A 153 13.13 6.68 15.45
N ARG A 154 13.91 6.97 14.41
CA ARG A 154 13.61 8.05 13.46
C ARG A 154 12.25 7.84 12.77
N ASN A 155 11.99 6.64 12.30
CA ASN A 155 10.71 6.30 11.65
C ASN A 155 9.56 6.34 12.66
N LEU A 156 9.80 5.95 13.92
CA LEU A 156 8.79 6.06 14.96
C LEU A 156 8.42 7.54 15.24
N LEU A 157 9.39 8.44 15.34
CA LEU A 157 9.14 9.88 15.52
C LEU A 157 8.37 10.48 14.33
N LEU A 158 8.73 10.10 13.10
CA LEU A 158 7.99 10.55 11.90
C LEU A 158 6.59 9.95 11.83
N SER A 159 6.39 8.74 12.37
CA SER A 159 5.06 8.14 12.52
C SER A 159 4.17 8.95 13.48
N CYS A 160 4.74 9.61 14.49
CA CYS A 160 3.98 10.52 15.37
C CYS A 160 3.39 11.72 14.59
N VAL A 161 4.06 12.20 13.54
CA VAL A 161 3.52 13.27 12.67
C VAL A 161 2.25 12.78 11.97
N ILE A 162 2.24 11.54 11.47
CA ILE A 162 1.06 10.92 10.86
C ILE A 162 -0.08 10.82 11.89
N LEU A 163 0.23 10.36 13.11
CA LEU A 163 -0.76 10.27 14.20
C LEU A 163 -1.33 11.63 14.58
N CYS A 164 -0.49 12.66 14.68
CA CYS A 164 -0.95 14.03 14.91
C CYS A 164 -1.88 14.52 13.80
N GLY A 165 -1.53 14.26 12.54
CA GLY A 165 -2.39 14.59 11.40
C GLY A 165 -3.76 13.91 11.49
N ILE A 166 -3.79 12.60 11.79
CA ILE A 166 -5.03 11.85 11.99
C ILE A 166 -5.85 12.42 13.17
N ALA A 167 -5.21 12.78 14.28
CA ALA A 167 -5.89 13.38 15.43
C ALA A 167 -6.48 14.76 15.09
N ILE A 168 -5.75 15.60 14.38
CA ILE A 168 -6.21 16.93 13.94
C ILE A 168 -7.46 16.82 13.04
N MET A 169 -7.53 15.83 12.17
CA MET A 169 -8.70 15.59 11.33
C MET A 169 -9.98 15.29 12.13
N GLN A 170 -9.87 14.87 13.39
CA GLN A 170 -11.02 14.60 14.26
C GLN A 170 -11.58 15.87 14.90
N ILE A 171 -10.79 16.95 15.03
CA ILE A 171 -11.15 18.16 15.78
C ILE A 171 -12.49 18.77 15.33
N PRO A 172 -12.76 18.94 14.01
CA PRO A 172 -14.02 19.55 13.57
C PRO A 172 -15.27 18.78 13.98
N ARG A 173 -15.13 17.51 14.33
CA ARG A 173 -16.23 16.59 14.64
C ARG A 173 -16.45 16.39 16.13
N VAL A 174 -15.54 16.90 16.96
CA VAL A 174 -15.67 16.86 18.41
C VAL A 174 -16.78 17.84 18.83
N GLY A 175 -17.85 17.31 19.45
CA GLY A 175 -18.97 18.13 19.92
C GLY A 175 -20.10 18.34 18.91
N GLN A 176 -20.03 17.78 17.71
CA GLN A 176 -21.20 17.75 16.81
C GLN A 176 -22.21 16.71 17.32
N GLU A 177 -23.46 17.16 17.53
CA GLU A 177 -24.57 16.32 18.04
C GLU A 177 -25.04 15.23 17.06
N SER A 178 -24.52 15.22 15.86
CA SER A 178 -24.92 14.32 14.77
C SER A 178 -24.35 12.90 14.88
N GLY A 179 -24.14 12.38 16.12
CA GLY A 179 -24.07 10.94 16.39
C GLY A 179 -23.07 10.08 15.61
N GLU A 180 -22.31 10.64 14.70
CA GLU A 180 -21.30 9.91 13.95
C GLU A 180 -20.07 9.64 14.83
N ASN A 181 -20.09 8.51 15.48
CA ASN A 181 -19.00 8.06 16.34
C ASN A 181 -17.79 7.67 15.47
N LEU A 182 -16.90 8.63 15.21
CA LEU A 182 -15.68 8.38 14.41
C LEU A 182 -14.67 7.46 15.07
N VAL A 183 -14.86 7.11 16.33
CA VAL A 183 -14.04 6.10 17.01
C VAL A 183 -14.21 4.74 16.32
N ILE A 184 -15.41 4.42 15.82
CA ILE A 184 -15.68 3.15 15.15
C ILE A 184 -14.85 3.02 13.85
N PRO A 185 -14.94 3.92 12.86
CA PRO A 185 -14.14 3.78 11.64
C PRO A 185 -12.63 3.84 11.90
N VAL A 186 -12.18 4.68 12.84
CA VAL A 186 -10.74 4.72 13.21
C VAL A 186 -10.29 3.38 13.80
N ALA A 187 -11.06 2.77 14.71
CA ALA A 187 -10.75 1.48 15.29
C ALA A 187 -10.73 0.36 14.24
N LEU A 188 -11.71 0.34 13.35
CA LEU A 188 -11.79 -0.64 12.24
C LEU A 188 -10.59 -0.51 11.30
N ILE A 189 -10.23 0.73 10.92
CA ILE A 189 -9.08 0.99 10.05
C ILE A 189 -7.78 0.66 10.79
N ALA A 190 -7.67 0.90 12.10
CA ALA A 190 -6.50 0.50 12.88
C ALA A 190 -6.30 -1.02 12.85
N VAL A 191 -7.35 -1.82 13.04
CA VAL A 191 -7.27 -3.29 12.89
C VAL A 191 -6.77 -3.66 11.50
N ALA A 192 -7.34 -3.07 10.45
CA ALA A 192 -6.91 -3.29 9.07
C ALA A 192 -5.44 -2.92 8.85
N ALA A 193 -5.00 -1.79 9.42
CA ALA A 193 -3.66 -1.24 9.29
C ALA A 193 -2.58 -2.10 9.94
N PHE A 194 -2.89 -2.84 10.99
CA PHE A 194 -1.99 -3.86 11.56
C PHE A 194 -2.07 -5.18 10.79
N ALA A 195 -3.26 -5.61 10.41
CA ALA A 195 -3.48 -6.90 9.77
C ALA A 195 -2.78 -7.00 8.40
N TYR A 196 -2.86 -5.93 7.59
CA TYR A 196 -2.29 -5.91 6.24
C TYR A 196 -0.77 -6.11 6.23
N PRO A 197 0.06 -5.28 6.90
CA PRO A 197 1.50 -5.48 6.89
C PRO A 197 1.92 -6.76 7.62
N LEU A 198 1.22 -7.17 8.67
CA LEU A 198 1.51 -8.42 9.37
C LEU A 198 1.32 -9.62 8.46
N GLY A 199 0.16 -9.76 7.83
CA GLY A 199 -0.14 -10.87 6.93
C GLY A 199 0.79 -10.92 5.72
N ASN A 200 1.04 -9.76 5.08
CA ASN A 200 1.95 -9.68 3.94
C ASN A 200 3.40 -10.03 4.29
N ARG A 201 3.94 -9.51 5.41
CA ARG A 201 5.30 -9.81 5.84
C ARG A 201 5.46 -11.28 6.23
N LYS A 202 4.49 -11.85 6.96
CA LYS A 202 4.50 -13.28 7.30
C LYS A 202 4.40 -14.15 6.06
N MET A 203 3.59 -13.77 5.08
CA MET A 203 3.53 -14.47 3.80
C MET A 203 4.87 -14.41 3.05
N MET A 204 5.57 -13.28 3.08
CA MET A 204 6.91 -13.15 2.48
C MET A 204 7.95 -14.05 3.17
N GLU A 205 7.85 -14.29 4.49
CA GLU A 205 8.73 -15.22 5.21
C GLU A 205 8.46 -16.69 4.84
N ILE A 206 7.20 -17.03 4.55
CA ILE A 206 6.78 -18.40 4.23
C ILE A 206 7.06 -18.74 2.78
N CYS A 207 6.85 -17.79 1.87
CA CYS A 207 7.07 -17.99 0.45
C CYS A 207 8.56 -18.11 0.14
N PRO A 208 8.99 -19.18 -0.55
CA PRO A 208 10.31 -19.21 -1.13
C PRO A 208 10.48 -18.04 -2.09
N GLY A 209 11.73 -17.56 -2.24
CA GLY A 209 12.07 -16.44 -3.12
C GLY A 209 11.69 -16.59 -4.60
N ASP A 210 11.22 -17.76 -4.98
CA ASP A 210 10.85 -18.13 -6.36
C ASP A 210 9.45 -17.64 -6.77
N LEU A 211 8.59 -17.24 -5.83
CA LEU A 211 7.27 -16.69 -6.14
C LEU A 211 7.33 -15.17 -6.27
N ASN A 212 6.97 -14.68 -7.46
CA ASN A 212 6.81 -13.24 -7.67
C ASN A 212 5.56 -12.69 -6.95
N THR A 213 5.45 -11.37 -6.89
CA THR A 213 4.38 -10.70 -6.16
C THR A 213 2.98 -11.05 -6.68
N SER A 214 2.78 -11.10 -8.00
CA SER A 214 1.47 -11.46 -8.58
C SER A 214 1.06 -12.88 -8.21
N GLN A 215 2.02 -13.80 -8.15
CA GLN A 215 1.81 -15.17 -7.69
C GLN A 215 1.40 -15.23 -6.21
N ARG A 216 2.06 -14.45 -5.34
CA ARG A 216 1.69 -14.36 -3.92
C ARG A 216 0.30 -13.77 -3.74
N VAL A 217 -0.01 -12.67 -4.42
CA VAL A 217 -1.34 -12.05 -4.37
C VAL A 217 -2.42 -13.03 -4.82
N PHE A 218 -2.21 -13.75 -5.92
CA PHE A 218 -3.12 -14.80 -6.37
C PHE A 218 -3.33 -15.89 -5.32
N GLY A 219 -2.24 -16.43 -4.75
CA GLY A 219 -2.30 -17.47 -3.72
C GLY A 219 -3.01 -16.98 -2.45
N MET A 220 -2.71 -15.76 -1.99
CA MET A 220 -3.39 -15.16 -0.85
C MET A 220 -4.88 -14.91 -1.13
N THR A 221 -5.22 -14.44 -2.33
CA THR A 221 -6.62 -14.29 -2.74
C THR A 221 -7.33 -15.63 -2.72
N LEU A 222 -6.74 -16.66 -3.31
CA LEU A 222 -7.31 -18.00 -3.35
C LEU A 222 -7.50 -18.59 -1.94
N CYS A 223 -6.51 -18.50 -1.07
CA CYS A 223 -6.58 -19.03 0.30
C CYS A 223 -7.52 -18.22 1.21
N SER A 224 -7.82 -16.97 0.87
CA SER A 224 -8.81 -16.16 1.60
C SER A 224 -10.25 -16.37 1.12
N MET A 225 -10.50 -17.16 0.06
CA MET A 225 -11.86 -17.41 -0.48
C MET A 225 -12.89 -17.88 0.56
N PRO A 226 -12.56 -18.74 1.54
CA PRO A 226 -13.55 -19.12 2.56
C PRO A 226 -14.15 -17.92 3.31
N CYS A 227 -13.34 -16.89 3.61
CA CYS A 227 -13.83 -15.66 4.22
C CYS A 227 -14.81 -14.90 3.30
N TRP A 228 -14.48 -14.80 2.02
CA TRP A 228 -15.29 -14.05 1.05
C TRP A 228 -16.60 -14.75 0.71
N ILE A 229 -16.57 -16.07 0.65
CA ILE A 229 -17.79 -16.88 0.48
C ILE A 229 -18.70 -16.74 1.71
N LEU A 230 -18.13 -16.75 2.92
CA LEU A 230 -18.89 -16.50 4.15
C LEU A 230 -19.48 -15.09 4.17
N CYS A 231 -18.70 -14.05 3.84
CA CYS A 231 -19.21 -12.67 3.74
C CYS A 231 -20.33 -12.55 2.70
N ALA A 232 -20.19 -13.19 1.53
CA ALA A 232 -21.22 -13.19 0.50
C ALA A 232 -22.49 -13.91 0.98
N GLY A 233 -22.36 -15.05 1.67
CA GLY A 233 -23.48 -15.76 2.27
C GLY A 233 -24.23 -14.93 3.30
N LEU A 234 -23.49 -14.24 4.20
CA LEU A 234 -24.06 -13.31 5.16
C LEU A 234 -24.75 -12.12 4.47
N ALA A 235 -24.15 -11.60 3.39
CA ALA A 235 -24.73 -10.51 2.63
C ALA A 235 -26.06 -10.90 1.97
N VAL A 236 -26.17 -12.11 1.42
CA VAL A 236 -27.43 -12.66 0.87
C VAL A 236 -28.52 -12.69 1.95
N VAL A 237 -28.17 -13.15 3.15
CA VAL A 237 -29.15 -13.28 4.27
C VAL A 237 -29.58 -11.91 4.79
N GLN A 238 -28.65 -10.93 4.88
CA GLN A 238 -28.93 -9.62 5.47
C GLN A 238 -29.55 -8.63 4.49
N SER A 239 -29.13 -8.66 3.23
CA SER A 239 -29.42 -7.59 2.25
C SER A 239 -29.97 -8.14 0.93
N GLY A 240 -30.09 -9.44 0.77
CA GLY A 240 -30.46 -10.07 -0.51
C GLY A 240 -29.33 -10.00 -1.55
N PRO A 241 -29.66 -10.22 -2.83
CA PRO A 241 -28.67 -10.17 -3.91
C PRO A 241 -28.13 -8.77 -4.13
N PRO A 242 -26.87 -8.62 -4.60
CA PRO A 242 -26.27 -7.32 -4.88
C PRO A 242 -26.98 -6.66 -6.07
N SER A 243 -27.09 -5.34 -6.04
CA SER A 243 -27.59 -4.56 -7.18
C SER A 243 -26.61 -4.61 -8.36
N GLY A 244 -27.09 -4.38 -9.59
CA GLY A 244 -26.22 -4.27 -10.77
C GLY A 244 -25.15 -3.17 -10.63
N GLY A 245 -25.50 -2.06 -9.99
CA GLY A 245 -24.55 -0.98 -9.68
C GLY A 245 -23.45 -1.41 -8.71
N GLN A 246 -23.80 -2.17 -7.66
CA GLN A 246 -22.84 -2.71 -6.71
C GLN A 246 -21.90 -3.75 -7.35
N LEU A 247 -22.43 -4.61 -8.23
CA LEU A 247 -21.62 -5.56 -9.00
C LEU A 247 -20.59 -4.82 -9.86
N LEU A 248 -21.03 -3.83 -10.63
CA LEU A 248 -20.13 -3.04 -11.50
C LEU A 248 -19.07 -2.30 -10.71
N GLN A 249 -19.44 -1.59 -9.64
CA GLN A 249 -18.49 -0.85 -8.82
C GLN A 249 -17.49 -1.79 -8.12
N SER A 250 -17.95 -2.94 -7.60
CA SER A 250 -17.05 -3.95 -7.01
C SER A 250 -16.10 -4.55 -8.03
N PHE A 251 -16.56 -4.77 -9.28
CA PHE A 251 -15.69 -5.20 -10.38
C PHE A 251 -14.63 -4.12 -10.68
N CYS A 252 -15.02 -2.84 -10.73
CA CYS A 252 -14.08 -1.72 -10.91
C CYS A 252 -13.05 -1.66 -9.78
N VAL A 253 -13.46 -1.86 -8.51
CA VAL A 253 -12.52 -1.94 -7.38
C VAL A 253 -11.54 -3.09 -7.56
N ALA A 254 -12.02 -4.28 -7.93
CA ALA A 254 -11.17 -5.44 -8.17
C ALA A 254 -10.17 -5.20 -9.31
N LEU A 255 -10.63 -4.62 -10.41
CA LEU A 255 -9.80 -4.35 -11.59
C LEU A 255 -8.80 -3.23 -11.32
N PHE A 256 -9.26 -2.07 -10.86
CA PHE A 256 -8.44 -0.87 -10.71
C PHE A 256 -7.48 -1.01 -9.52
N SER A 257 -7.99 -1.25 -8.33
CA SER A 257 -7.17 -1.32 -7.13
C SER A 257 -6.58 -2.73 -6.91
N GLY A 258 -7.36 -3.78 -7.13
CA GLY A 258 -6.91 -5.15 -6.88
C GLY A 258 -5.86 -5.64 -7.88
N VAL A 259 -5.96 -5.25 -9.14
CA VAL A 259 -5.09 -5.75 -10.23
C VAL A 259 -4.19 -4.64 -10.77
N ILE A 260 -4.76 -3.58 -11.36
CA ILE A 260 -3.98 -2.56 -12.09
C ILE A 260 -3.03 -1.83 -11.14
N ALA A 261 -3.55 -1.25 -10.04
CA ALA A 261 -2.73 -0.53 -9.07
C ALA A 261 -1.62 -1.41 -8.50
N THR A 262 -1.95 -2.66 -8.17
CA THR A 262 -0.98 -3.63 -7.65
C THR A 262 0.15 -3.90 -8.64
N ILE A 263 -0.15 -4.15 -9.91
CA ILE A 263 0.85 -4.39 -10.96
C ILE A 263 1.71 -3.15 -11.19
N LEU A 264 1.10 -1.97 -11.28
CA LEU A 264 1.81 -0.71 -11.50
C LEU A 264 2.75 -0.39 -10.35
N PHE A 265 2.27 -0.46 -9.11
CA PHE A 265 3.06 -0.11 -7.93
C PHE A 265 4.22 -1.09 -7.69
N PHE A 266 3.96 -2.39 -7.81
CA PHE A 266 5.04 -3.37 -7.69
C PHE A 266 6.00 -3.33 -8.87
N GLY A 267 5.52 -3.05 -10.08
CA GLY A 267 6.39 -2.78 -11.23
C GLY A 267 7.29 -1.57 -10.99
N ALA A 268 6.75 -0.50 -10.39
CA ALA A 268 7.52 0.69 -10.05
C ALA A 268 8.62 0.39 -9.00
N THR A 269 8.28 -0.32 -7.91
CA THR A 269 9.23 -0.68 -6.86
C THR A 269 10.29 -1.66 -7.36
N ASP A 270 9.93 -2.61 -8.22
CA ASP A 270 10.88 -3.57 -8.80
C ASP A 270 11.94 -2.89 -9.69
N LEU A 271 11.57 -1.84 -10.44
CA LEU A 271 12.51 -1.09 -11.28
C LEU A 271 13.67 -0.48 -10.47
N VAL A 272 13.40 -0.07 -9.23
CA VAL A 272 14.35 0.66 -8.38
C VAL A 272 14.80 -0.12 -7.14
N ARG A 273 14.41 -1.39 -6.99
CA ARG A 273 14.61 -2.21 -5.77
C ARG A 273 16.06 -2.31 -5.28
N LYS A 274 17.04 -2.09 -6.17
CA LYS A 274 18.46 -2.13 -5.85
C LYS A 274 18.97 -0.85 -5.19
N ASN A 275 18.22 0.25 -5.28
CA ASN A 275 18.58 1.53 -4.69
C ASN A 275 17.56 1.92 -3.60
N PRO A 276 17.91 1.80 -2.31
CA PRO A 276 16.99 2.09 -1.21
C PRO A 276 16.43 3.51 -1.22
N GLN A 277 17.22 4.51 -1.68
CA GLN A 277 16.77 5.89 -1.77
C GLN A 277 15.69 6.07 -2.83
N GLN A 278 15.92 5.50 -4.03
CA GLN A 278 14.93 5.54 -5.10
C GLN A 278 13.68 4.74 -4.74
N LEU A 279 13.84 3.58 -4.09
CA LEU A 279 12.72 2.76 -3.62
C LEU A 279 11.82 3.56 -2.66
N ALA A 280 12.41 4.26 -1.68
CA ALA A 280 11.65 5.06 -0.74
C ALA A 280 10.91 6.25 -1.40
N VAL A 281 11.49 6.84 -2.44
CA VAL A 281 10.80 7.88 -3.23
C VAL A 281 9.58 7.29 -3.95
N ILE A 282 9.69 6.08 -4.49
CA ILE A 282 8.53 5.40 -5.10
C ILE A 282 7.48 5.03 -4.05
N GLU A 283 7.89 4.52 -2.88
CA GLU A 283 6.96 4.24 -1.78
C GLU A 283 6.24 5.50 -1.30
N ALA A 284 6.92 6.66 -1.28
CA ALA A 284 6.32 7.95 -0.94
C ALA A 284 5.22 8.37 -1.93
N THR A 285 5.19 7.85 -3.16
CA THR A 285 4.09 8.14 -4.11
C THR A 285 2.73 7.65 -3.61
N GLN A 286 2.68 6.70 -2.66
CA GLN A 286 1.44 6.28 -2.02
C GLN A 286 0.73 7.41 -1.27
N ALA A 287 1.44 8.47 -0.87
CA ALA A 287 0.81 9.66 -0.34
C ALA A 287 -0.19 10.31 -1.33
N GLY A 288 0.02 10.10 -2.63
CA GLY A 288 -0.92 10.49 -3.67
C GLY A 288 -2.29 9.83 -3.55
N GLU A 289 -2.38 8.62 -2.95
CA GLU A 289 -3.64 7.93 -2.72
C GLU A 289 -4.63 8.77 -1.90
N VAL A 290 -4.15 9.46 -0.87
CA VAL A 290 -4.98 10.35 -0.03
C VAL A 290 -5.48 11.54 -0.85
N LEU A 291 -4.57 12.15 -1.64
CA LEU A 291 -4.90 13.32 -2.47
C LEU A 291 -5.86 12.96 -3.61
N PHE A 292 -5.63 11.84 -4.28
CA PHE A 292 -6.53 11.36 -5.34
C PHE A 292 -7.89 10.94 -4.77
N THR A 293 -7.93 10.32 -3.59
CA THR A 293 -9.20 9.97 -2.94
C THR A 293 -9.99 11.21 -2.56
N LEU A 294 -9.33 12.24 -2.02
CA LEU A 294 -9.96 13.51 -1.73
C LEU A 294 -10.54 14.15 -3.00
N LEU A 295 -9.74 14.25 -4.05
CA LEU A 295 -10.18 14.85 -5.32
C LEU A 295 -11.34 14.08 -5.94
N LEU A 296 -11.22 12.76 -6.09
CA LEU A 296 -12.25 11.91 -6.69
C LEU A 296 -13.51 11.88 -5.82
N GLY A 297 -13.37 11.76 -4.49
CA GLY A 297 -14.49 11.71 -3.56
C GLY A 297 -15.34 13.00 -3.62
N VAL A 298 -14.69 14.16 -3.49
CA VAL A 298 -15.40 15.45 -3.47
C VAL A 298 -15.94 15.80 -4.86
N VAL A 299 -15.14 15.67 -5.93
CA VAL A 299 -15.52 16.17 -7.26
C VAL A 299 -16.50 15.24 -7.98
N PHE A 300 -16.29 13.92 -7.90
CA PHE A 300 -17.06 12.96 -8.71
C PHE A 300 -18.09 12.16 -7.91
N PHE A 301 -17.88 11.99 -6.59
CA PHE A 301 -18.74 11.14 -5.76
C PHE A 301 -19.49 11.93 -4.69
N HIS A 302 -19.39 13.28 -4.72
CA HIS A 302 -20.12 14.20 -3.85
C HIS A 302 -19.90 13.93 -2.35
N ASP A 303 -18.70 13.45 -1.96
CA ASP A 303 -18.30 13.39 -0.55
C ASP A 303 -18.25 14.82 0.02
N GLN A 304 -18.55 14.95 1.30
CA GLN A 304 -18.40 16.24 1.98
C GLN A 304 -16.93 16.68 1.94
N ALA A 305 -16.71 17.92 1.52
CA ALA A 305 -15.38 18.50 1.52
C ALA A 305 -14.86 18.65 2.97
N PRO A 306 -13.57 18.33 3.22
CA PRO A 306 -13.00 18.51 4.55
C PRO A 306 -12.92 19.97 4.93
N GLU A 307 -13.18 20.28 6.20
CA GLU A 307 -12.97 21.61 6.76
C GLU A 307 -11.47 22.00 6.74
N PRO A 308 -11.12 23.30 6.81
CA PRO A 308 -9.73 23.76 6.76
C PRO A 308 -8.82 23.09 7.79
N VAL A 309 -9.32 22.80 9.00
CA VAL A 309 -8.58 22.09 10.04
C VAL A 309 -8.29 20.65 9.64
N ALA A 310 -9.28 19.96 9.05
CA ALA A 310 -9.11 18.61 8.54
C ALA A 310 -8.12 18.57 7.35
N LEU A 311 -8.14 19.59 6.46
CA LEU A 311 -7.14 19.73 5.39
C LEU A 311 -5.72 19.87 5.93
N ALA A 312 -5.52 20.63 7.01
CA ALA A 312 -4.22 20.72 7.68
C ALA A 312 -3.77 19.37 8.22
N GLY A 313 -4.70 18.59 8.82
CA GLY A 313 -4.44 17.21 9.25
C GLY A 313 -4.05 16.30 8.11
N ILE A 314 -4.75 16.35 6.96
CA ILE A 314 -4.40 15.61 5.73
C ILE A 314 -2.99 15.99 5.26
N GLY A 315 -2.66 17.29 5.25
CA GLY A 315 -1.33 17.78 4.89
C GLY A 315 -0.23 17.18 5.78
N LEU A 316 -0.45 17.12 7.09
CA LEU A 316 0.48 16.49 8.01
C LEU A 316 0.63 14.98 7.79
N VAL A 317 -0.47 14.27 7.50
CA VAL A 317 -0.41 12.83 7.14
C VAL A 317 0.46 12.64 5.90
N VAL A 318 0.22 13.39 4.83
CA VAL A 318 0.98 13.30 3.57
C VAL A 318 2.46 13.62 3.80
N LEU A 319 2.77 14.71 4.51
CA LEU A 319 4.15 15.09 4.83
C LEU A 319 4.84 14.02 5.70
N GLY A 320 4.14 13.49 6.70
CA GLY A 320 4.64 12.43 7.56
C GLY A 320 4.96 11.14 6.78
N MET A 321 4.12 10.78 5.82
CA MET A 321 4.35 9.64 4.92
C MET A 321 5.60 9.82 4.06
N ILE A 322 5.71 10.95 3.39
CA ILE A 322 6.87 11.28 2.53
C ILE A 322 8.15 11.28 3.38
N ALA A 323 8.13 11.95 4.53
CA ALA A 323 9.27 12.02 5.42
C ALA A 323 9.67 10.63 5.97
N ASN A 324 8.70 9.78 6.32
CA ASN A 324 8.95 8.42 6.80
C ASN A 324 9.58 7.54 5.70
N SER A 325 9.06 7.60 4.48
CA SER A 325 9.62 6.87 3.33
C SER A 325 11.06 7.30 3.05
N LEU A 326 11.33 8.61 3.01
CA LEU A 326 12.67 9.13 2.77
C LEU A 326 13.65 8.78 3.92
N ALA A 327 13.16 8.75 5.17
CA ALA A 327 13.97 8.34 6.33
C ALA A 327 14.37 6.86 6.26
N SER A 328 13.49 6.00 5.77
CA SER A 328 13.76 4.56 5.57
C SER A 328 14.87 4.30 4.54
N ALA A 329 15.07 5.23 3.60
CA ALA A 329 16.12 5.14 2.58
C ALA A 329 17.52 5.41 3.10
N ASN A 330 17.68 6.10 4.24
CA ASN A 330 18.97 6.56 4.74
C ASN A 330 19.25 6.00 6.16
N PRO A 331 19.63 4.71 6.29
CA PRO A 331 19.89 4.08 7.59
C PRO A 331 21.15 4.63 8.30
N GLN A 332 22.02 5.39 7.62
CA GLN A 332 23.24 5.95 8.23
C GLN A 332 22.93 7.05 9.27
N GLY A 333 21.79 7.71 9.19
CA GLY A 333 21.37 8.69 10.20
C GLY A 333 21.16 8.07 11.61
N GLU A 334 20.86 6.77 11.71
CA GLU A 334 20.71 6.07 13.00
C GLU A 334 22.06 5.81 13.70
N ALA A 335 23.12 5.56 12.92
CA ALA A 335 24.45 5.35 13.47
C ALA A 335 25.03 6.64 14.07
N ASP A 336 24.73 7.81 13.49
CA ASP A 336 25.18 9.10 13.99
C ASP A 336 24.39 9.58 15.22
N VAL A 337 23.07 9.39 15.25
CA VAL A 337 22.25 9.69 16.44
C VAL A 337 22.63 8.78 17.62
N SER A 338 22.93 7.50 17.36
CA SER A 338 23.40 6.58 18.41
C SER A 338 24.81 6.95 18.93
N LYS A 339 25.66 7.49 18.10
CA LYS A 339 26.99 8.02 18.50
C LYS A 339 26.87 9.32 19.31
N ILE A 340 25.94 10.20 18.94
CA ILE A 340 25.67 11.45 19.68
C ILE A 340 25.08 11.12 21.07
N ASN A 341 24.11 10.21 21.16
CA ASN A 341 23.55 9.79 22.45
C ASN A 341 24.57 9.09 23.34
N ARG A 342 25.49 8.27 22.80
CA ARG A 342 26.60 7.70 23.61
C ARG A 342 27.58 8.76 24.11
N LYS A 343 27.77 9.86 23.39
CA LYS A 343 28.62 10.98 23.83
C LYS A 343 27.93 11.85 24.89
N VAL A 344 26.62 11.94 24.88
CA VAL A 344 25.84 12.75 25.85
C VAL A 344 25.54 11.99 27.14
N CYS A 345 25.30 10.66 27.09
CA CYS A 345 25.08 9.81 28.28
C CYS A 345 26.38 9.25 28.89
N GLY A 346 27.54 9.50 28.31
CA GLY A 346 28.83 9.04 28.78
C GLY A 346 29.67 10.11 29.55
N ARG A 347 28.99 11.12 30.12
CA ARG A 347 29.57 12.05 31.09
C ARG A 347 28.88 11.95 32.41
#